data_6dc66f79a028be0b9a1351ff171a60c7
#
_entry.id   6dc66f79a028be0b9a1351ff171a60c7
#
_cell.length_a   1.000
_cell.length_b   1.000
_cell.length_c   1.000
_cell.angle_alpha   90.00
_cell.angle_beta   90.00
_cell.angle_gamma   90.00
#
_symmetry.space_group_name_H-M   'P 1'
#
loop_
_entity.id
_entity.type
_entity.pdbx_description
1 polymer ?
#
loop_
_entity_poly.entity_id
_entity_poly.type
_entity_poly.pdbx_seq_one_letter_code
_entity_poly.pdbx_strand_id
1 'polypeptide(L)'
;MNADHILDALELIDDKYIVEAKENCHIDTASMKNTGRKIRNLRRMLALVAMVAALLALCGFAAYKLGWFDPWLQKPSANPIETVQSAIENQIDKDYTLRVRVDEIRVDDDETTRIISMYSGSELAEARGWTDEYLAEHFVVVWAKYYVEYDHTKTFINDGYTEQYFYLTEDTETRKWTIVDNTSPSTGAATS
;
A
#
# COMPACT_ATOMS: atom_id res chain seq x y z
N MET A 1 5.12 5.66 23.59
CA MET A 1 6.46 6.17 23.96
C MET A 1 6.25 7.16 25.09
N ASN A 2 6.66 6.80 26.31
CA ASN A 2 6.39 7.62 27.50
C ASN A 2 7.36 8.80 27.57
N ALA A 3 6.86 9.96 27.99
CA ALA A 3 7.62 11.21 28.15
C ALA A 3 8.81 11.04 29.11
N ASP A 4 8.73 10.10 30.05
CA ASP A 4 9.75 9.81 31.05
C ASP A 4 11.08 9.30 30.45
N HIS A 5 11.01 8.53 29.35
CA HIS A 5 12.22 8.06 28.65
C HIS A 5 12.97 9.16 27.88
N ILE A 6 12.31 10.28 27.60
CA ILE A 6 12.94 11.43 26.94
C ILE A 6 13.68 12.28 27.99
N LEU A 7 13.17 12.34 29.20
CA LEU A 7 13.80 13.04 30.31
C LEU A 7 15.06 12.31 30.78
N ASP A 8 15.03 10.98 30.91
CA ASP A 8 16.19 10.14 31.23
C ASP A 8 17.33 10.25 30.18
N ALA A 9 16.95 10.42 28.90
CA ALA A 9 17.95 10.62 27.84
C ALA A 9 18.60 12.01 27.86
N LEU A 10 17.92 13.01 28.40
CA LEU A 10 18.45 14.37 28.56
C LEU A 10 19.38 14.54 29.76
N GLU A 11 19.18 13.76 30.80
CA GLU A 11 20.11 13.74 31.99
C GLU A 11 21.47 13.09 31.70
N LEU A 12 21.57 12.29 30.61
CA LEU A 12 22.81 11.63 30.19
C LEU A 12 23.67 12.50 29.23
N ILE A 13 23.26 13.74 28.94
CA ILE A 13 24.09 14.68 28.17
C ILE A 13 25.12 15.29 29.12
N ASP A 14 26.36 14.85 28.96
CA ASP A 14 27.50 15.33 29.72
C ASP A 14 27.60 16.88 29.60
N ASP A 15 27.65 17.58 30.72
CA ASP A 15 27.77 19.06 30.85
C ASP A 15 28.89 19.64 29.96
N LYS A 16 29.89 18.83 29.63
CA LYS A 16 30.97 19.14 28.72
C LYS A 16 30.48 19.56 27.32
N TYR A 17 29.45 18.91 26.78
CA TYR A 17 28.90 19.23 25.47
C TYR A 17 28.05 20.52 25.48
N ILE A 18 27.44 20.82 26.62
CA ILE A 18 26.69 22.07 26.83
C ILE A 18 27.64 23.28 26.90
N VAL A 19 28.80 23.13 27.51
CA VAL A 19 29.83 24.17 27.59
C VAL A 19 30.48 24.41 26.24
N GLU A 20 30.78 23.34 25.49
CA GLU A 20 31.39 23.43 24.15
C GLU A 20 30.45 24.07 23.15
N ALA A 21 29.12 23.80 23.25
CA ALA A 21 28.11 24.46 22.44
C ALA A 21 27.95 25.95 22.75
N LYS A 22 28.20 26.37 23.98
CA LYS A 22 28.16 27.77 24.44
C LYS A 22 29.38 28.57 23.99
N GLU A 23 30.58 27.95 24.00
CA GLU A 23 31.81 28.62 23.50
C GLU A 23 31.80 28.80 21.98
N ASN A 24 31.19 27.89 21.22
CA ASN A 24 31.04 28.05 19.78
C ASN A 24 29.92 29.00 19.37
N CYS A 25 29.14 29.55 20.30
CA CYS A 25 28.08 30.53 20.06
C CYS A 25 28.54 31.95 20.31
N HIS A 26 29.84 32.26 20.10
CA HIS A 26 30.30 33.66 20.00
C HIS A 26 29.82 34.19 18.64
N ILE A 27 28.66 34.84 18.68
CA ILE A 27 28.11 35.59 17.54
C ILE A 27 29.03 36.81 17.33
N ASP A 28 29.94 36.65 16.37
CA ASP A 28 30.66 37.79 15.80
C ASP A 28 29.64 38.73 15.13
N THR A 29 29.32 39.81 15.82
CA THR A 29 28.46 40.93 15.33
C THR A 29 29.09 41.75 14.20
N ALA A 30 30.11 41.23 13.53
CA ALA A 30 30.85 41.91 12.46
C ALA A 30 30.72 41.24 11.10
N SER A 31 29.53 40.75 10.69
CA SER A 31 29.32 40.37 9.29
C SER A 31 27.88 40.59 8.80
N MET A 32 27.48 41.86 8.83
CA MET A 32 26.20 42.28 8.25
C MET A 32 26.30 42.51 6.73
N LYS A 33 27.02 41.66 5.98
CA LYS A 33 27.16 41.78 4.51
C LYS A 33 26.83 40.51 3.71
N ASN A 34 26.27 39.43 4.29
CA ASN A 34 26.01 38.18 3.54
C ASN A 34 24.55 37.70 3.57
N THR A 35 23.61 38.56 3.94
CA THR A 35 22.18 38.21 4.04
C THR A 35 21.52 37.91 2.68
N GLY A 36 22.01 38.49 1.59
CA GLY A 36 21.42 38.35 0.25
C GLY A 36 21.66 36.95 -0.37
N ARG A 37 22.78 36.26 -0.02
CA ARG A 37 23.08 34.92 -0.54
C ARG A 37 22.29 33.81 0.18
N LYS A 38 22.11 33.92 1.51
CA LYS A 38 21.34 32.97 2.32
C LYS A 38 19.86 32.95 1.94
N ILE A 39 19.26 34.14 1.73
CA ILE A 39 17.84 34.26 1.34
C ILE A 39 17.60 33.67 -0.06
N ARG A 40 18.54 33.86 -1.00
CA ARG A 40 18.41 33.28 -2.35
C ARG A 40 18.52 31.76 -2.35
N ASN A 41 19.35 31.17 -1.49
CA ASN A 41 19.47 29.71 -1.34
C ASN A 41 18.24 29.15 -0.63
N LEU A 42 17.70 29.81 0.39
CA LEU A 42 16.47 29.41 1.07
C LEU A 42 15.27 29.41 0.10
N ARG A 43 15.13 30.44 -0.75
CA ARG A 43 14.07 30.47 -1.79
C ARG A 43 14.23 29.33 -2.81
N ARG A 44 15.46 29.00 -3.20
CA ARG A 44 15.73 27.85 -4.09
C ARG A 44 15.42 26.53 -3.42
N MET A 45 15.76 26.34 -2.15
CA MET A 45 15.39 25.14 -1.39
C MET A 45 13.87 25.03 -1.22
N LEU A 46 13.17 26.11 -0.90
CA LEU A 46 11.71 26.11 -0.83
C LEU A 46 11.06 25.78 -2.17
N ALA A 47 11.60 26.32 -3.27
CA ALA A 47 11.12 25.99 -4.63
C ALA A 47 11.34 24.51 -4.98
N LEU A 48 12.48 23.91 -4.60
CA LEU A 48 12.75 22.49 -4.79
C LEU A 48 11.80 21.62 -3.97
N VAL A 49 11.58 21.95 -2.71
CA VAL A 49 10.63 21.22 -1.84
C VAL A 49 9.21 21.31 -2.41
N ALA A 50 8.78 22.50 -2.86
CA ALA A 50 7.47 22.67 -3.49
C ALA A 50 7.35 21.86 -4.79
N MET A 51 8.40 21.79 -5.60
CA MET A 51 8.43 21.01 -6.84
C MET A 51 8.36 19.50 -6.54
N VAL A 52 9.11 19.00 -5.56
CA VAL A 52 9.06 17.60 -5.13
C VAL A 52 7.67 17.26 -4.56
N ALA A 53 7.09 18.12 -3.73
CA ALA A 53 5.74 17.92 -3.21
C ALA A 53 4.68 17.90 -4.33
N ALA A 54 4.80 18.77 -5.33
CA ALA A 54 3.92 18.78 -6.50
C ALA A 54 4.07 17.50 -7.35
N LEU A 55 5.31 17.02 -7.55
CA LEU A 55 5.55 15.74 -8.25
C LEU A 55 4.98 14.55 -7.49
N LEU A 56 5.15 14.50 -6.17
CA LEU A 56 4.57 13.44 -5.34
C LEU A 56 3.02 13.48 -5.36
N ALA A 57 2.43 14.68 -5.35
CA ALA A 57 0.99 14.84 -5.48
C ALA A 57 0.49 14.39 -6.86
N LEU A 58 1.21 14.70 -7.94
CA LEU A 58 0.88 14.25 -9.29
C LEU A 58 1.04 12.74 -9.44
N CYS A 59 2.12 12.15 -8.89
CA CYS A 59 2.33 10.70 -8.90
C CYS A 59 1.25 9.98 -8.07
N GLY A 60 0.89 10.50 -6.89
CA GLY A 60 -0.19 9.98 -6.06
C GLY A 60 -1.55 10.07 -6.75
N PHE A 61 -1.83 11.18 -7.42
CA PHE A 61 -3.05 11.38 -8.19
C PHE A 61 -3.10 10.46 -9.42
N ALA A 62 -1.98 10.26 -10.12
CA ALA A 62 -1.88 9.33 -11.23
C ALA A 62 -2.09 7.88 -10.77
N ALA A 63 -1.46 7.47 -9.66
CA ALA A 63 -1.65 6.14 -9.06
C ALA A 63 -3.10 5.92 -8.61
N TYR A 64 -3.73 6.95 -8.03
CA TYR A 64 -5.15 6.94 -7.69
C TYR A 64 -6.04 6.78 -8.94
N LYS A 65 -5.78 7.56 -10.00
CA LYS A 65 -6.52 7.47 -11.27
C LYS A 65 -6.31 6.16 -12.02
N LEU A 66 -5.13 5.55 -11.90
CA LEU A 66 -4.81 4.24 -12.48
C LEU A 66 -5.35 3.07 -11.65
N GLY A 67 -6.01 3.34 -10.52
CA GLY A 67 -6.64 2.33 -9.68
C GLY A 67 -5.66 1.42 -8.94
N TRP A 68 -4.40 1.84 -8.75
CA TRP A 68 -3.42 1.07 -7.97
C TRP A 68 -3.78 0.99 -6.48
N PHE A 69 -4.69 1.84 -6.01
CA PHE A 69 -5.17 1.90 -4.64
C PHE A 69 -6.70 1.75 -4.57
N ASP A 70 -7.31 0.91 -5.46
CA ASP A 70 -8.76 0.72 -5.47
C ASP A 70 -9.25 -0.38 -4.49
N PRO A 71 -9.09 -0.21 -3.15
CA PRO A 71 -9.88 -0.99 -2.22
C PRO A 71 -11.37 -0.62 -2.30
N TRP A 72 -11.70 0.47 -3.01
CA TRP A 72 -13.05 1.03 -3.13
C TRP A 72 -13.95 0.30 -4.14
N LEU A 73 -13.37 -0.50 -5.04
CA LEU A 73 -14.16 -1.27 -6.01
C LEU A 73 -14.78 -2.52 -5.40
N GLN A 74 -14.23 -3.00 -4.29
CA GLN A 74 -14.80 -4.17 -3.63
C GLN A 74 -16.00 -3.78 -2.77
N LYS A 75 -17.05 -4.62 -2.85
CA LYS A 75 -18.21 -4.55 -1.95
C LYS A 75 -18.14 -5.76 -1.01
N PRO A 76 -17.67 -5.60 0.24
CA PRO A 76 -17.58 -6.71 1.18
C PRO A 76 -18.93 -7.40 1.33
N SER A 77 -18.96 -8.73 1.09
CA SER A 77 -20.12 -9.59 1.22
C SER A 77 -19.85 -10.68 2.28
N ALA A 78 -20.90 -11.32 2.77
CA ALA A 78 -20.78 -12.53 3.60
C ALA A 78 -20.27 -13.74 2.80
N ASN A 79 -20.20 -13.64 1.48
CA ASN A 79 -19.69 -14.68 0.60
C ASN A 79 -18.38 -14.19 -0.07
N PRO A 80 -17.24 -14.90 0.08
CA PRO A 80 -15.97 -14.49 -0.51
C PRO A 80 -16.02 -14.46 -2.06
N ILE A 81 -16.76 -15.39 -2.68
CA ILE A 81 -16.94 -15.42 -4.14
C ILE A 81 -17.66 -14.15 -4.62
N GLU A 82 -18.74 -13.75 -3.97
CA GLU A 82 -19.47 -12.51 -4.32
C GLU A 82 -18.62 -11.26 -4.15
N THR A 83 -17.77 -11.24 -3.12
CA THR A 83 -16.83 -10.13 -2.90
C THR A 83 -15.86 -9.99 -4.07
N VAL A 84 -15.26 -11.09 -4.52
CA VAL A 84 -14.33 -11.10 -5.65
C VAL A 84 -15.04 -10.82 -6.97
N GLN A 85 -16.20 -11.44 -7.20
CA GLN A 85 -17.00 -11.19 -8.39
C GLN A 85 -17.36 -9.71 -8.52
N SER A 86 -17.85 -9.11 -7.44
CA SER A 86 -18.16 -7.67 -7.39
C SER A 86 -16.91 -6.81 -7.69
N ALA A 87 -15.75 -7.16 -7.14
CA ALA A 87 -14.52 -6.43 -7.39
C ALA A 87 -14.07 -6.51 -8.85
N ILE A 88 -14.23 -7.66 -9.49
CA ILE A 88 -13.94 -7.83 -10.93
C ILE A 88 -14.95 -7.04 -11.77
N GLU A 89 -16.24 -7.20 -11.51
CA GLU A 89 -17.31 -6.53 -12.28
C GLU A 89 -17.25 -5.01 -12.15
N ASN A 90 -16.91 -4.48 -10.97
CA ASN A 90 -16.76 -3.03 -10.76
C ASN A 90 -15.59 -2.41 -11.52
N GLN A 91 -14.71 -3.21 -12.16
CA GLN A 91 -13.71 -2.66 -13.08
C GLN A 91 -14.35 -1.96 -14.30
N ILE A 92 -15.62 -2.25 -14.61
CA ILE A 92 -16.37 -1.55 -15.65
C ILE A 92 -16.57 -0.06 -15.35
N ASP A 93 -16.49 0.33 -14.07
CA ASP A 93 -16.63 1.73 -13.65
C ASP A 93 -15.39 2.58 -13.99
N LYS A 94 -14.28 1.93 -14.39
CA LYS A 94 -13.10 2.64 -14.89
C LYS A 94 -13.36 3.16 -16.30
N ASP A 95 -13.05 4.42 -16.54
CA ASP A 95 -13.33 5.13 -17.79
C ASP A 95 -12.62 4.56 -19.04
N TYR A 96 -11.63 3.68 -18.82
CA TYR A 96 -10.88 2.97 -19.85
C TYR A 96 -11.29 1.49 -20.01
N THR A 97 -12.28 1.00 -19.26
CA THR A 97 -12.78 -0.38 -19.39
C THR A 97 -14.08 -0.41 -20.19
N LEU A 98 -14.12 -1.18 -21.26
CA LEU A 98 -15.29 -1.32 -22.12
C LEU A 98 -16.16 -2.51 -21.75
N ARG A 99 -15.54 -3.62 -21.32
CA ARG A 99 -16.25 -4.84 -20.95
C ARG A 99 -15.48 -5.62 -19.90
N VAL A 100 -16.22 -6.23 -18.99
CA VAL A 100 -15.73 -7.22 -18.03
C VAL A 100 -16.64 -8.44 -18.07
N ARG A 101 -16.07 -9.65 -18.08
CA ARG A 101 -16.82 -10.90 -18.05
C ARG A 101 -16.09 -11.91 -17.17
N VAL A 102 -16.74 -12.37 -16.11
CA VAL A 102 -16.25 -13.47 -15.28
C VAL A 102 -16.65 -14.78 -15.94
N ASP A 103 -15.67 -15.64 -16.26
CA ASP A 103 -15.91 -16.95 -16.87
C ASP A 103 -15.96 -18.05 -15.83
N GLU A 104 -15.05 -18.01 -14.85
CA GLU A 104 -14.99 -18.98 -13.75
C GLU A 104 -14.50 -18.31 -12.47
N ILE A 105 -15.08 -18.70 -11.35
CA ILE A 105 -14.69 -18.23 -10.02
C ILE A 105 -14.98 -19.30 -8.98
N ARG A 106 -14.01 -19.58 -8.10
CA ARG A 106 -14.15 -20.59 -7.05
C ARG A 106 -13.22 -20.32 -5.87
N VAL A 107 -13.56 -20.84 -4.72
CA VAL A 107 -12.59 -20.98 -3.63
C VAL A 107 -11.57 -22.05 -4.03
N ASP A 108 -10.29 -21.79 -3.76
CA ASP A 108 -9.19 -22.70 -4.00
C ASP A 108 -8.62 -23.15 -2.65
N ASP A 109 -9.04 -24.33 -2.19
CA ASP A 109 -8.69 -24.85 -0.88
C ASP A 109 -7.21 -25.25 -0.78
N ASP A 110 -6.62 -25.75 -1.87
CA ASP A 110 -5.20 -26.12 -1.93
C ASP A 110 -4.32 -24.87 -1.80
N GLU A 111 -4.64 -23.84 -2.57
CA GLU A 111 -3.93 -22.56 -2.51
C GLU A 111 -4.18 -21.85 -1.17
N THR A 112 -5.40 -21.94 -0.61
CA THR A 112 -5.71 -21.41 0.72
C THR A 112 -4.79 -22.04 1.77
N THR A 113 -4.68 -23.37 1.80
CA THR A 113 -3.81 -24.09 2.73
C THR A 113 -2.34 -23.72 2.55
N ARG A 114 -1.89 -23.60 1.32
CA ARG A 114 -0.51 -23.19 0.99
C ARG A 114 -0.19 -21.80 1.53
N ILE A 115 -1.08 -20.82 1.30
CA ILE A 115 -0.87 -19.44 1.74
C ILE A 115 -0.97 -19.31 3.26
N ILE A 116 -1.90 -19.98 3.91
CA ILE A 116 -1.97 -20.02 5.38
C ILE A 116 -0.64 -20.51 5.96
N SER A 117 -0.09 -21.62 5.42
CA SER A 117 1.20 -22.16 5.87
C SER A 117 2.36 -21.18 5.68
N MET A 118 2.29 -20.35 4.65
CA MET A 118 3.31 -19.33 4.37
C MET A 118 3.19 -18.12 5.31
N TYR A 119 1.97 -17.77 5.70
CA TYR A 119 1.71 -16.62 6.59
C TYR A 119 1.89 -16.98 8.07
N SER A 120 1.62 -18.22 8.48
CA SER A 120 1.78 -18.68 9.87
C SER A 120 3.17 -18.36 10.40
N GLY A 121 3.22 -17.62 11.51
CA GLY A 121 4.48 -17.17 12.16
C GLY A 121 5.32 -16.19 11.34
N SER A 122 4.79 -15.58 10.28
CA SER A 122 5.50 -14.58 9.48
C SER A 122 5.40 -13.18 10.10
N GLU A 123 6.42 -12.35 9.85
CA GLU A 123 6.41 -10.92 10.24
C GLU A 123 5.20 -10.17 9.64
N LEU A 124 4.74 -10.58 8.46
CA LEU A 124 3.58 -9.98 7.82
C LEU A 124 2.28 -10.28 8.57
N ALA A 125 2.11 -11.52 9.03
CA ALA A 125 0.95 -11.91 9.83
C ALA A 125 0.96 -11.17 11.18
N GLU A 126 2.12 -11.09 11.85
CA GLU A 126 2.28 -10.32 13.09
C GLU A 126 1.93 -8.84 12.90
N ALA A 127 2.43 -8.21 11.85
CA ALA A 127 2.17 -6.81 11.55
C ALA A 127 0.68 -6.51 11.27
N ARG A 128 -0.07 -7.51 10.77
CA ARG A 128 -1.52 -7.43 10.51
C ARG A 128 -2.38 -7.93 11.68
N GLY A 129 -1.76 -8.45 12.74
CA GLY A 129 -2.46 -9.02 13.90
C GLY A 129 -3.16 -10.34 13.60
N TRP A 130 -2.70 -11.09 12.58
CA TRP A 130 -3.26 -12.38 12.20
C TRP A 130 -2.59 -13.48 13.01
N THR A 131 -3.37 -14.15 13.86
CA THR A 131 -2.94 -15.37 14.55
C THR A 131 -3.14 -16.58 13.65
N ASP A 132 -2.51 -17.71 13.97
CA ASP A 132 -2.68 -18.96 13.22
C ASP A 132 -4.14 -19.43 13.26
N GLU A 133 -4.82 -19.28 14.40
CA GLU A 133 -6.24 -19.58 14.55
C GLU A 133 -7.10 -18.67 13.68
N TYR A 134 -6.79 -17.36 13.65
CA TYR A 134 -7.50 -16.43 12.78
C TYR A 134 -7.35 -16.78 11.31
N LEU A 135 -6.13 -17.09 10.87
CA LEU A 135 -5.87 -17.49 9.48
C LEU A 135 -6.61 -18.78 9.12
N ALA A 136 -6.65 -19.78 10.04
CA ALA A 136 -7.32 -21.04 9.78
C ALA A 136 -8.86 -20.91 9.62
N GLU A 137 -9.49 -19.93 10.30
CA GLU A 137 -10.93 -19.77 10.33
C GLU A 137 -11.45 -18.64 9.42
N HIS A 138 -10.63 -17.60 9.18
CA HIS A 138 -11.05 -16.34 8.59
C HIS A 138 -10.23 -15.93 7.36
N PHE A 139 -9.51 -16.87 6.74
CA PHE A 139 -8.74 -16.59 5.53
C PHE A 139 -9.11 -17.58 4.42
N VAL A 140 -9.33 -17.08 3.21
CA VAL A 140 -9.55 -17.92 2.02
C VAL A 140 -8.88 -17.33 0.80
N VAL A 141 -8.57 -18.20 -0.16
CA VAL A 141 -8.12 -17.81 -1.49
C VAL A 141 -9.23 -18.13 -2.51
N VAL A 142 -9.59 -17.14 -3.30
CA VAL A 142 -10.52 -17.28 -4.41
C VAL A 142 -9.74 -17.14 -5.72
N TRP A 143 -9.80 -18.16 -6.55
CA TRP A 143 -9.30 -18.10 -7.92
C TRP A 143 -10.39 -17.65 -8.86
N ALA A 144 -10.05 -16.77 -9.80
CA ALA A 144 -10.96 -16.32 -10.82
C ALA A 144 -10.27 -16.26 -12.19
N LYS A 145 -11.06 -16.60 -13.23
CA LYS A 145 -10.74 -16.40 -14.63
C LYS A 145 -11.77 -15.46 -15.25
N TYR A 146 -11.29 -14.37 -15.81
CA TYR A 146 -12.15 -13.34 -16.37
C TYR A 146 -11.50 -12.70 -17.59
N TYR A 147 -12.32 -12.08 -18.42
CA TYR A 147 -11.92 -11.33 -19.62
C TYR A 147 -12.18 -9.84 -19.41
N VAL A 148 -11.22 -9.02 -19.82
CA VAL A 148 -11.37 -7.56 -19.82
C VAL A 148 -11.06 -7.02 -21.22
N GLU A 149 -11.90 -6.09 -21.68
CA GLU A 149 -11.73 -5.32 -22.90
C GLU A 149 -11.54 -3.85 -22.54
N TYR A 150 -10.54 -3.22 -23.14
CA TYR A 150 -10.13 -1.87 -22.79
C TYR A 150 -10.31 -0.89 -23.95
N ASP A 151 -10.53 0.38 -23.63
CA ASP A 151 -10.52 1.47 -24.59
C ASP A 151 -9.06 1.88 -24.92
N HIS A 152 -8.55 1.36 -26.03
CA HIS A 152 -7.19 1.63 -26.49
C HIS A 152 -6.93 3.10 -26.89
N THR A 153 -7.96 3.95 -26.88
CA THR A 153 -7.77 5.41 -27.00
C THR A 153 -7.37 6.05 -25.68
N LYS A 154 -7.57 5.35 -24.56
CA LYS A 154 -7.33 5.84 -23.19
C LYS A 154 -6.25 5.09 -22.43
N THR A 155 -5.96 3.86 -22.83
CA THR A 155 -4.96 3.01 -22.16
C THR A 155 -4.16 2.16 -23.14
N PHE A 156 -2.97 1.74 -22.74
CA PHE A 156 -2.11 0.81 -23.47
C PHE A 156 -2.21 -0.64 -22.96
N ILE A 157 -3.17 -0.92 -22.05
CA ILE A 157 -3.39 -2.27 -21.53
C ILE A 157 -4.05 -3.09 -22.65
N ASN A 158 -3.54 -4.30 -22.88
CA ASN A 158 -4.12 -5.20 -23.89
C ASN A 158 -5.36 -5.90 -23.35
N ASP A 159 -6.32 -6.12 -24.25
CA ASP A 159 -7.48 -6.98 -23.98
C ASP A 159 -7.03 -8.41 -23.73
N GLY A 160 -7.76 -9.12 -22.90
CA GLY A 160 -7.45 -10.52 -22.74
C GLY A 160 -8.06 -11.19 -21.51
N TYR A 161 -7.73 -12.47 -21.42
CA TYR A 161 -8.03 -13.27 -20.24
C TYR A 161 -7.00 -13.03 -19.15
N THR A 162 -7.49 -12.93 -17.95
CA THR A 162 -6.70 -12.85 -16.72
C THR A 162 -7.11 -13.99 -15.81
N GLU A 163 -6.13 -14.71 -15.28
CA GLU A 163 -6.30 -15.64 -14.18
C GLU A 163 -5.64 -15.05 -12.95
N GLN A 164 -6.33 -15.05 -11.82
CA GLN A 164 -5.86 -14.37 -10.63
C GLN A 164 -6.35 -15.05 -9.36
N TYR A 165 -5.47 -15.10 -8.35
CA TYR A 165 -5.81 -15.45 -6.98
C TYR A 165 -6.09 -14.18 -6.19
N PHE A 166 -7.17 -14.17 -5.45
CA PHE A 166 -7.55 -13.12 -4.52
C PHE A 166 -7.48 -13.67 -3.11
N TYR A 167 -6.78 -12.99 -2.24
CA TYR A 167 -6.62 -13.35 -0.83
C TYR A 167 -7.61 -12.53 -0.02
N LEU A 168 -8.45 -13.21 0.77
CA LEU A 168 -9.50 -12.57 1.53
C LEU A 168 -9.40 -12.92 3.01
N THR A 169 -9.76 -11.94 3.84
CA THR A 169 -9.98 -12.15 5.26
C THR A 169 -11.42 -11.79 5.62
N GLU A 170 -11.98 -12.54 6.57
CA GLU A 170 -13.29 -12.27 7.13
C GLU A 170 -13.15 -11.37 8.35
N ASP A 171 -13.90 -10.28 8.37
CA ASP A 171 -14.05 -9.46 9.56
C ASP A 171 -14.95 -10.17 10.57
N THR A 172 -14.45 -10.41 11.78
CA THR A 172 -15.12 -11.21 12.81
C THR A 172 -16.38 -10.57 13.37
N GLU A 173 -16.51 -9.23 13.31
CA GLU A 173 -17.67 -8.50 13.81
C GLU A 173 -18.77 -8.44 12.76
N THR A 174 -18.44 -8.07 11.54
CA THR A 174 -19.39 -7.85 10.45
C THR A 174 -19.66 -9.11 9.63
N ARG A 175 -18.85 -10.15 9.78
CA ARG A 175 -18.89 -11.40 9.01
C ARG A 175 -18.82 -11.15 7.50
N LYS A 176 -18.04 -10.16 7.10
CA LYS A 176 -17.85 -9.79 5.70
C LYS A 176 -16.42 -10.05 5.26
N TRP A 177 -16.30 -10.59 4.07
CA TRP A 177 -15.02 -10.84 3.41
C TRP A 177 -14.48 -9.59 2.74
N THR A 178 -13.18 -9.36 2.89
CA THR A 178 -12.46 -8.23 2.29
C THR A 178 -11.22 -8.77 1.58
N ILE A 179 -10.99 -8.33 0.34
CA ILE A 179 -9.77 -8.65 -0.40
C ILE A 179 -8.62 -7.87 0.23
N VAL A 180 -7.59 -8.59 0.68
CA VAL A 180 -6.40 -8.02 1.32
C VAL A 180 -5.18 -8.03 0.42
N ASP A 181 -5.19 -8.91 -0.62
CA ASP A 181 -4.12 -9.00 -1.62
C ASP A 181 -4.59 -9.78 -2.86
N ASN A 182 -3.83 -9.74 -3.93
CA ASN A 182 -4.04 -10.56 -5.11
C ASN A 182 -2.72 -10.88 -5.83
N THR A 183 -2.70 -11.98 -6.56
CA THR A 183 -1.55 -12.38 -7.37
C THR A 183 -1.98 -13.15 -8.60
N SER A 184 -1.17 -13.10 -9.66
CA SER A 184 -1.35 -13.97 -10.82
C SER A 184 -0.77 -15.37 -10.53
N PRO A 185 -1.36 -16.45 -11.06
CA PRO A 185 -0.74 -17.77 -11.00
C PRO A 185 0.69 -17.72 -11.54
N SER A 186 1.64 -18.31 -10.81
CA SER A 186 3.01 -18.41 -11.32
C SER A 186 3.00 -19.29 -12.57
N THR A 187 3.51 -18.78 -13.68
CA THR A 187 3.63 -19.49 -14.97
C THR A 187 4.54 -20.74 -14.93
N GLY A 188 4.92 -21.22 -13.74
CA GLY A 188 5.84 -22.33 -13.52
C GLY A 188 5.23 -23.69 -13.24
N ALA A 189 3.92 -23.83 -13.21
CA ALA A 189 3.25 -25.11 -12.94
C ALA A 189 2.35 -25.54 -14.12
N ALA A 190 2.90 -25.54 -15.33
CA ALA A 190 2.37 -26.42 -16.38
C ALA A 190 2.81 -27.83 -16.01
N THR A 191 2.03 -28.53 -15.23
CA THR A 191 2.20 -29.97 -14.96
C THR A 191 2.04 -30.73 -16.25
N SER A 192 3.12 -31.38 -16.62
CA SER A 192 3.18 -32.53 -17.52
C SER A 192 2.25 -33.66 -17.05
#